data_79bdcc9103f011d61de9e65ab7a03255
#
_entry.id   79bdcc9103f011d61de9e65ab7a03255
#
_cell.length_a   1.000
_cell.length_b   1.000
_cell.length_c   1.000
_cell.angle_alpha   90.00
_cell.angle_beta   90.00
_cell.angle_gamma   90.00
#
_symmetry.space_group_name_H-M   'P 1'
#
loop_
_entity.id
_entity.type
_entity.pdbx_description
1 polymer ?
#
loop_
_entity_poly.entity_id
_entity_poly.type
_entity_poly.pdbx_seq_one_letter_code
_entity_poly.pdbx_strand_id
1 'polypeptide(L)'
;MIMNISTQEPNTSLAKSKDKVLLIHSYALLREGLASILRDAGFDVVSQGNSISDAVALINKHGCDLLLVDACLHDFNRDTIEDISERIHGAIVVLAQMPVPDDVKEIASSCTRGCLSLNLPMEDFIDAIRLINKGSMIFSPDTLDYCRPKWNETAKDVLSERERQVIKLIGEGASNHEIAETLIISEHTVKAHLRSTLNKLNLRNRQQMAAYAVRYKIATIADANEYADTLL
;
A
#
# COMPACT_ATOMS: atom_id res chain seq x y z
N MET A 1 48.92 -9.81 -39.92
CA MET A 1 47.54 -9.43 -40.24
C MET A 1 46.65 -9.99 -39.12
N ILE A 2 46.48 -9.20 -38.05
CA ILE A 2 45.78 -9.60 -36.84
C ILE A 2 44.50 -8.77 -36.80
N MET A 3 43.36 -9.47 -36.94
CA MET A 3 42.03 -8.86 -36.78
C MET A 3 41.74 -8.56 -35.32
N ASN A 4 41.49 -7.31 -35.04
CA ASN A 4 41.07 -6.82 -33.72
C ASN A 4 39.55 -6.91 -33.66
N ILE A 5 39.03 -7.85 -32.85
CA ILE A 5 37.60 -7.98 -32.58
C ILE A 5 37.30 -7.12 -31.36
N SER A 6 36.78 -5.92 -31.59
CA SER A 6 36.19 -5.08 -30.55
C SER A 6 34.95 -5.78 -29.99
N THR A 7 35.04 -6.33 -28.77
CA THR A 7 33.91 -6.69 -27.95
C THR A 7 33.27 -5.40 -27.44
N GLN A 8 32.14 -5.03 -28.05
CA GLN A 8 31.25 -4.04 -27.45
C GLN A 8 30.60 -4.65 -26.22
N GLU A 9 30.91 -4.09 -25.07
CA GLU A 9 30.15 -4.32 -23.84
C GLU A 9 28.73 -3.78 -24.02
N PRO A 10 27.69 -4.49 -23.60
CA PRO A 10 26.36 -3.93 -23.59
C PRO A 10 26.23 -2.98 -22.38
N ASN A 11 26.52 -1.72 -22.62
CA ASN A 11 26.18 -0.65 -21.68
C ASN A 11 24.69 -0.37 -21.79
N THR A 12 23.90 -0.97 -20.90
CA THR A 12 22.53 -0.52 -20.68
C THR A 12 22.21 -0.62 -19.19
N SER A 13 22.86 0.21 -18.40
CA SER A 13 22.29 0.69 -17.15
C SER A 13 21.10 1.56 -17.52
N LEU A 14 19.94 0.96 -17.69
CA LEU A 14 18.65 1.67 -17.57
C LEU A 14 18.61 2.20 -16.15
N ALA A 15 18.98 3.45 -15.96
CA ALA A 15 18.78 4.16 -14.70
C ALA A 15 17.28 4.05 -14.37
N LYS A 16 16.95 3.20 -13.38
CA LYS A 16 15.57 3.04 -12.90
C LYS A 16 15.11 4.43 -12.51
N SER A 17 14.09 4.94 -13.19
CA SER A 17 13.50 6.24 -12.85
C SER A 17 13.20 6.24 -11.37
N LYS A 18 13.64 7.29 -10.65
CA LYS A 18 13.35 7.42 -9.24
C LYS A 18 11.85 7.57 -9.06
N ASP A 19 11.31 6.93 -8.04
CA ASP A 19 9.90 7.01 -7.70
C ASP A 19 9.53 8.43 -7.30
N LYS A 20 8.54 9.00 -7.99
CA LYS A 20 8.09 10.40 -7.83
C LYS A 20 7.20 10.52 -6.61
N VAL A 21 7.64 11.30 -5.65
CA VAL A 21 6.91 11.57 -4.40
C VAL A 21 6.34 12.97 -4.44
N LEU A 22 5.05 13.07 -4.12
CA LEU A 22 4.38 14.33 -3.81
C LEU A 22 4.11 14.38 -2.30
N LEU A 23 4.51 15.47 -1.66
CA LEU A 23 4.38 15.66 -0.21
C LEU A 23 3.42 16.82 0.11
N ILE A 24 2.32 16.51 0.76
CA ILE A 24 1.30 17.49 1.17
C ILE A 24 1.21 17.49 2.70
N HIS A 25 1.59 18.60 3.30
CA HIS A 25 1.60 18.73 4.76
C HIS A 25 1.36 20.19 5.19
N SER A 26 0.59 20.39 6.25
CA SER A 26 0.25 21.72 6.76
C SER A 26 1.47 22.50 7.28
N TYR A 27 2.37 21.84 8.01
CA TYR A 27 3.55 22.48 8.60
C TYR A 27 4.72 22.54 7.63
N ALA A 28 5.14 23.77 7.26
CA ALA A 28 6.23 23.98 6.30
C ALA A 28 7.55 23.35 6.76
N LEU A 29 7.91 23.49 8.04
CA LEU A 29 9.16 22.95 8.57
C LEU A 29 9.21 21.42 8.48
N LEU A 30 8.10 20.74 8.82
CA LEU A 30 8.01 19.29 8.75
C LEU A 30 8.05 18.82 7.30
N ARG A 31 7.37 19.53 6.42
CA ARG A 31 7.35 19.25 4.99
C ARG A 31 8.75 19.31 4.38
N GLU A 32 9.53 20.36 4.69
CA GLU A 32 10.93 20.48 4.23
C GLU A 32 11.82 19.38 4.82
N GLY A 33 11.66 19.07 6.11
CA GLY A 33 12.40 18.00 6.76
C GLY A 33 12.13 16.63 6.15
N LEU A 34 10.86 16.28 5.94
CA LEU A 34 10.47 15.03 5.28
C LEU A 34 10.96 14.97 3.84
N ALA A 35 10.87 16.07 3.10
CA ALA A 35 11.38 16.13 1.73
C ALA A 35 12.89 15.91 1.66
N SER A 36 13.67 16.44 2.60
CA SER A 36 15.12 16.17 2.69
C SER A 36 15.39 14.70 2.95
N ILE A 37 14.75 14.12 3.96
CA ILE A 37 14.89 12.70 4.32
C ILE A 37 14.55 11.78 3.15
N LEU A 38 13.46 12.06 2.43
CA LEU A 38 13.04 11.27 1.28
C LEU A 38 14.04 11.36 0.12
N ARG A 39 14.59 12.55 -0.15
CA ARG A 39 15.63 12.73 -1.19
C ARG A 39 16.91 11.98 -0.83
N ASP A 40 17.34 12.03 0.43
CA ASP A 40 18.50 11.29 0.93
C ASP A 40 18.29 9.78 0.83
N ALA A 41 17.05 9.31 1.02
CA ALA A 41 16.67 7.92 0.84
C ALA A 41 16.53 7.48 -0.64
N GLY A 42 16.71 8.41 -1.59
CA GLY A 42 16.73 8.12 -3.02
C GLY A 42 15.43 8.38 -3.77
N PHE A 43 14.39 8.89 -3.13
CA PHE A 43 13.13 9.28 -3.78
C PHE A 43 13.27 10.61 -4.53
N ASP A 44 12.43 10.79 -5.57
CA ASP A 44 12.31 12.06 -6.28
C ASP A 44 11.12 12.87 -5.74
N VAL A 45 11.37 13.79 -4.81
CA VAL A 45 10.31 14.68 -4.30
C VAL A 45 10.04 15.76 -5.33
N VAL A 46 9.10 15.46 -6.24
CA VAL A 46 8.79 16.28 -7.42
C VAL A 46 8.08 17.59 -7.08
N SER A 47 7.31 17.61 -6.00
CA SER A 47 6.65 18.83 -5.54
C SER A 47 6.16 18.71 -4.09
N GLN A 48 5.78 19.84 -3.52
CA GLN A 48 5.23 19.97 -2.17
C GLN A 48 4.05 20.93 -2.17
N GLY A 49 3.06 20.68 -1.30
CA GLY A 49 1.89 21.53 -1.11
C GLY A 49 1.42 21.55 0.34
N ASN A 50 0.45 22.38 0.64
CA ASN A 50 -0.11 22.54 1.98
C ASN A 50 -1.63 22.32 2.07
N SER A 51 -2.26 21.90 0.96
CA SER A 51 -3.69 21.58 0.85
C SER A 51 -3.94 20.42 -0.10
N ILE A 52 -5.09 19.77 0.00
CA ILE A 52 -5.53 18.74 -0.94
C ILE A 52 -5.75 19.34 -2.34
N SER A 53 -6.23 20.57 -2.41
CA SER A 53 -6.38 21.28 -3.68
C SER A 53 -5.04 21.44 -4.41
N ASP A 54 -3.94 21.69 -3.67
CA ASP A 54 -2.59 21.69 -4.25
C ASP A 54 -2.22 20.31 -4.79
N ALA A 55 -2.54 19.24 -4.05
CA ALA A 55 -2.23 17.88 -4.46
C ALA A 55 -2.80 17.58 -5.86
N VAL A 56 -4.08 17.87 -6.10
CA VAL A 56 -4.73 17.63 -7.40
C VAL A 56 -4.02 18.39 -8.53
N ALA A 57 -3.71 19.67 -8.31
CA ALA A 57 -3.02 20.49 -9.30
C ALA A 57 -1.62 19.96 -9.62
N LEU A 58 -0.88 19.54 -8.58
CA LEU A 58 0.48 19.05 -8.69
C LEU A 58 0.57 17.65 -9.31
N ILE A 59 -0.37 16.75 -8.99
CA ILE A 59 -0.50 15.43 -9.63
C ILE A 59 -0.68 15.59 -11.14
N ASN A 60 -1.59 16.48 -11.55
CA ASN A 60 -1.84 16.72 -12.97
C ASN A 60 -0.62 17.29 -13.71
N LYS A 61 0.21 18.06 -13.01
CA LYS A 61 1.38 18.73 -13.61
C LYS A 61 2.62 17.84 -13.66
N HIS A 62 2.90 17.07 -12.65
CA HIS A 62 4.17 16.36 -12.46
C HIS A 62 4.06 14.84 -12.56
N GLY A 63 2.86 14.30 -12.40
CA GLY A 63 2.63 12.89 -12.10
C GLY A 63 3.11 12.54 -10.70
N CYS A 64 2.68 11.40 -10.16
CA CYS A 64 3.02 10.97 -8.82
C CYS A 64 2.90 9.46 -8.71
N ASP A 65 3.96 8.81 -8.19
CA ASP A 65 3.95 7.38 -7.87
C ASP A 65 3.57 7.15 -6.40
N LEU A 66 3.82 8.17 -5.55
CA LEU A 66 3.57 8.10 -4.11
C LEU A 66 3.13 9.47 -3.59
N LEU A 67 1.91 9.55 -3.07
CA LEU A 67 1.40 10.72 -2.37
C LEU A 67 1.51 10.51 -0.85
N LEU A 68 2.26 11.37 -0.18
CA LEU A 68 2.25 11.48 1.27
C LEU A 68 1.37 12.66 1.67
N VAL A 69 0.34 12.42 2.46
CA VAL A 69 -0.67 13.43 2.79
C VAL A 69 -0.90 13.49 4.30
N ASP A 70 -0.84 14.71 4.85
CA ASP A 70 -1.11 14.98 6.25
C ASP A 70 -2.61 14.83 6.57
N ALA A 71 -2.92 14.01 7.57
CA ALA A 71 -4.27 13.80 8.06
C ALA A 71 -4.90 15.05 8.69
N CYS A 72 -4.10 16.04 9.08
CA CYS A 72 -4.55 17.26 9.75
C CYS A 72 -4.86 18.41 8.80
N LEU A 73 -4.85 18.18 7.49
CA LEU A 73 -5.25 19.19 6.52
C LEU A 73 -6.74 19.53 6.67
N HIS A 74 -7.08 20.81 6.60
CA HIS A 74 -8.47 21.28 6.77
C HIS A 74 -9.43 20.77 5.70
N ASP A 75 -8.90 20.44 4.52
CA ASP A 75 -9.64 19.89 3.37
C ASP A 75 -9.47 18.38 3.20
N PHE A 76 -8.85 17.69 4.19
CA PHE A 76 -8.74 16.24 4.21
C PHE A 76 -10.08 15.61 4.56
N ASN A 77 -10.72 15.02 3.57
CA ASN A 77 -11.99 14.30 3.73
C ASN A 77 -12.08 13.16 2.72
N ARG A 78 -13.11 12.32 2.86
CA ARG A 78 -13.30 11.14 2.04
C ARG A 78 -13.39 11.47 0.55
N ASP A 79 -14.23 12.41 0.18
CA ASP A 79 -14.52 12.73 -1.22
C ASP A 79 -13.25 13.21 -1.94
N THR A 80 -12.46 14.05 -1.27
CA THR A 80 -11.21 14.57 -1.82
C THR A 80 -10.14 13.50 -1.98
N ILE A 81 -10.04 12.55 -1.05
CA ILE A 81 -9.07 11.45 -1.15
C ILE A 81 -9.53 10.40 -2.15
N GLU A 82 -10.82 10.12 -2.27
CA GLU A 82 -11.36 9.25 -3.32
C GLU A 82 -11.10 9.84 -4.71
N ASP A 83 -11.35 11.13 -4.93
CA ASP A 83 -11.04 11.82 -6.20
C ASP A 83 -9.54 11.73 -6.56
N ILE A 84 -8.66 11.92 -5.58
CA ILE A 84 -7.21 11.74 -5.79
C ILE A 84 -6.88 10.28 -6.12
N SER A 85 -7.50 9.31 -5.44
CA SER A 85 -7.22 7.89 -5.64
C SER A 85 -7.56 7.41 -7.06
N GLU A 86 -8.53 8.06 -7.72
CA GLU A 86 -8.89 7.80 -9.11
C GLU A 86 -7.89 8.40 -10.11
N ARG A 87 -7.18 9.46 -9.72
CA ARG A 87 -6.24 10.21 -10.58
C ARG A 87 -4.80 9.72 -10.49
N ILE A 88 -4.42 9.12 -9.37
CA ILE A 88 -3.07 8.64 -9.13
C ILE A 88 -2.95 7.16 -9.49
N HIS A 89 -1.93 6.81 -10.28
CA HIS A 89 -1.58 5.40 -10.53
C HIS A 89 -0.73 4.78 -9.41
N GLY A 90 -0.35 5.59 -8.44
CA GLY A 90 0.54 5.23 -7.34
C GLY A 90 -0.18 4.93 -6.02
N ALA A 91 0.56 5.04 -4.94
CA ALA A 91 0.08 4.80 -3.59
C ALA A 91 -0.21 6.11 -2.85
N ILE A 92 -1.28 6.13 -2.04
CA ILE A 92 -1.56 7.20 -1.08
C ILE A 92 -1.17 6.71 0.31
N VAL A 93 -0.41 7.49 1.03
CA VAL A 93 -0.01 7.25 2.42
C VAL A 93 -0.44 8.43 3.27
N VAL A 94 -1.23 8.15 4.27
CA VAL A 94 -1.63 9.16 5.26
C VAL A 94 -0.55 9.28 6.32
N LEU A 95 -0.12 10.50 6.57
CA LEU A 95 0.75 10.85 7.68
C LEU A 95 -0.12 11.31 8.84
N ALA A 96 -0.02 10.63 9.98
CA ALA A 96 -0.87 10.90 11.13
C ALA A 96 -0.06 11.26 12.37
N GLN A 97 -0.54 12.27 13.08
CA GLN A 97 -0.12 12.57 14.45
C GLN A 97 -1.23 12.11 15.40
N MET A 98 -0.84 11.42 16.45
CA MET A 98 -1.82 10.89 17.41
C MET A 98 -2.38 11.99 18.32
N PRO A 99 -3.66 11.94 18.70
CA PRO A 99 -4.71 10.98 18.32
C PRO A 99 -5.27 11.23 16.90
N VAL A 100 -5.56 10.16 16.17
CA VAL A 100 -6.12 10.24 14.81
C VAL A 100 -7.64 10.44 14.91
N PRO A 101 -8.24 11.45 14.25
CA PRO A 101 -9.68 11.63 14.16
C PRO A 101 -10.41 10.44 13.53
N ASP A 102 -11.69 10.22 13.88
CA ASP A 102 -12.42 9.03 13.44
C ASP A 102 -12.69 8.98 11.92
N ASP A 103 -12.90 10.13 11.31
CA ASP A 103 -13.04 10.27 9.85
C ASP A 103 -11.76 9.91 9.10
N VAL A 104 -10.60 10.31 9.64
CA VAL A 104 -9.29 9.92 9.09
C VAL A 104 -9.08 8.41 9.12
N LYS A 105 -9.55 7.74 10.18
CA LYS A 105 -9.47 6.27 10.29
C LYS A 105 -10.20 5.57 9.16
N GLU A 106 -11.41 6.05 8.84
CA GLU A 106 -12.21 5.46 7.77
C GLU A 106 -11.56 5.69 6.41
N ILE A 107 -11.06 6.89 6.15
CA ILE A 107 -10.38 7.26 4.90
C ILE A 107 -9.10 6.44 4.72
N ALA A 108 -8.24 6.39 5.74
CA ALA A 108 -6.98 5.65 5.69
C ALA A 108 -7.19 4.16 5.41
N SER A 109 -8.27 3.58 5.94
CA SER A 109 -8.58 2.16 5.72
C SER A 109 -9.18 1.85 4.36
N SER A 110 -9.77 2.83 3.68
CA SER A 110 -10.58 2.61 2.48
C SER A 110 -9.89 2.97 1.17
N CYS A 111 -9.13 4.06 1.15
CA CYS A 111 -8.63 4.66 -0.08
C CYS A 111 -7.09 4.71 -0.15
N THR A 112 -6.38 4.27 0.91
CA THR A 112 -4.93 4.42 0.99
C THR A 112 -4.19 3.09 1.09
N ARG A 113 -2.89 3.11 0.81
CA ARG A 113 -2.00 1.95 1.01
C ARG A 113 -1.27 1.97 2.34
N GLY A 114 -1.38 3.04 3.11
CA GLY A 114 -0.76 3.11 4.42
C GLY A 114 -1.21 4.30 5.24
N CYS A 115 -1.06 4.13 6.56
CA CYS A 115 -1.16 5.22 7.52
C CYS A 115 0.03 5.11 8.47
N LEU A 116 0.90 6.11 8.43
CA LEU A 116 2.15 6.12 9.17
C LEU A 116 2.13 7.23 10.22
N SER A 117 2.52 6.87 11.43
CA SER A 117 2.73 7.83 12.50
C SER A 117 3.98 8.66 12.24
N LEU A 118 3.89 9.95 12.50
CA LEU A 118 5.06 10.85 12.49
C LEU A 118 6.02 10.60 13.67
N ASN A 119 5.67 9.72 14.61
CA ASN A 119 6.53 9.30 15.72
C ASN A 119 7.39 8.06 15.38
N LEU A 120 7.25 7.49 14.19
CA LEU A 120 8.10 6.37 13.76
C LEU A 120 9.57 6.79 13.72
N PRO A 121 10.51 5.90 14.13
CA PRO A 121 11.91 6.06 13.81
C PRO A 121 12.10 6.29 12.30
N MET A 122 13.06 7.14 11.94
CA MET A 122 13.28 7.53 10.55
C MET A 122 13.55 6.32 9.62
N GLU A 123 14.32 5.34 10.11
CA GLU A 123 14.64 4.13 9.34
C GLU A 123 13.38 3.31 9.06
N ASP A 124 12.54 3.07 10.08
CA ASP A 124 11.28 2.35 9.95
C ASP A 124 10.30 3.08 9.01
N PHE A 125 10.28 4.43 9.08
CA PHE A 125 9.46 5.25 8.19
C PHE A 125 9.87 5.08 6.72
N ILE A 126 11.17 5.15 6.42
CA ILE A 126 11.69 5.00 5.06
C ILE A 126 11.45 3.57 4.54
N ASP A 127 11.65 2.55 5.37
CA ASP A 127 11.41 1.17 4.97
C ASP A 127 9.92 0.90 4.71
N ALA A 128 9.04 1.46 5.54
CA ALA A 128 7.59 1.41 5.29
C ALA A 128 7.23 2.06 3.94
N ILE A 129 7.77 3.23 3.64
CA ILE A 129 7.55 3.93 2.35
C ILE A 129 8.03 3.07 1.17
N ARG A 130 9.21 2.45 1.27
CA ARG A 130 9.74 1.55 0.23
C ARG A 130 8.84 0.33 0.01
N LEU A 131 8.34 -0.28 1.07
CA LEU A 131 7.44 -1.42 0.98
C LEU A 131 6.08 -1.04 0.39
N ILE A 132 5.53 0.11 0.79
CA ILE A 132 4.28 0.63 0.22
C ILE A 132 4.43 0.89 -1.28
N ASN A 133 5.54 1.47 -1.69
CA ASN A 133 5.81 1.72 -3.10
C ASN A 133 5.95 0.43 -3.94
N LYS A 134 6.36 -0.67 -3.32
CA LYS A 134 6.37 -2.01 -3.92
C LYS A 134 5.00 -2.70 -3.91
N GLY A 135 3.97 -2.05 -3.38
CA GLY A 135 2.59 -2.55 -3.37
C GLY A 135 2.10 -3.10 -2.03
N SER A 136 2.93 -3.11 -0.98
CA SER A 136 2.50 -3.51 0.36
C SER A 136 1.52 -2.51 0.98
N MET A 137 0.71 -2.97 1.93
CA MET A 137 -0.08 -2.09 2.80
C MET A 137 0.58 -2.04 4.17
N ILE A 138 0.95 -0.84 4.62
CA ILE A 138 1.66 -0.65 5.90
C ILE A 138 0.91 0.35 6.77
N PHE A 139 0.66 -0.06 7.99
CA PHE A 139 0.12 0.80 9.05
C PHE A 139 1.08 0.73 10.24
N SER A 140 1.47 1.87 10.78
CA SER A 140 2.32 1.88 11.98
C SER A 140 1.54 1.35 13.20
N PRO A 141 2.21 0.76 14.20
CA PRO A 141 1.55 0.12 15.34
C PRO A 141 0.55 1.02 16.05
N ASP A 142 0.90 2.29 16.25
CA ASP A 142 0.05 3.31 16.87
C ASP A 142 -1.12 3.76 15.96
N THR A 143 -1.03 3.59 14.63
CA THR A 143 -2.14 3.87 13.72
C THR A 143 -3.00 2.63 13.44
N LEU A 144 -2.48 1.41 13.63
CA LEU A 144 -3.19 0.17 13.39
C LEU A 144 -4.52 0.06 14.14
N ASP A 145 -4.55 0.45 15.41
CA ASP A 145 -5.75 0.38 16.22
C ASP A 145 -6.81 1.40 15.80
N TYR A 146 -6.40 2.45 15.14
CA TYR A 146 -7.25 3.55 14.71
C TYR A 146 -7.65 3.44 13.23
N CYS A 147 -6.76 2.99 12.37
CA CYS A 147 -7.03 2.77 10.94
C CYS A 147 -7.60 1.39 10.65
N ARG A 148 -8.16 0.73 11.68
CA ARG A 148 -8.90 -0.53 11.47
C ARG A 148 -10.08 -0.23 10.54
N PRO A 149 -10.17 -0.88 9.36
CA PRO A 149 -11.49 -1.06 8.80
C PRO A 149 -12.39 -1.59 9.93
N LYS A 150 -13.62 -1.11 10.04
CA LYS A 150 -14.63 -1.74 10.89
C LYS A 150 -14.95 -3.12 10.29
N TRP A 151 -13.95 -3.99 10.33
CA TRP A 151 -14.15 -5.37 9.96
C TRP A 151 -15.01 -5.98 11.06
N ASN A 152 -16.15 -6.45 10.66
CA ASN A 152 -17.10 -7.05 11.57
C ASN A 152 -16.39 -8.21 12.29
N GLU A 153 -16.08 -8.08 13.58
CA GLU A 153 -15.43 -9.15 14.36
C GLU A 153 -16.29 -10.42 14.35
N THR A 154 -17.60 -10.24 14.17
CA THR A 154 -18.57 -11.32 13.97
C THR A 154 -18.48 -11.97 12.58
N ALA A 155 -17.76 -11.35 11.63
CA ALA A 155 -17.65 -11.87 10.26
C ALA A 155 -16.83 -13.17 10.15
N LYS A 156 -16.02 -13.50 11.18
CA LYS A 156 -15.39 -14.83 11.26
C LYS A 156 -16.41 -15.96 11.19
N ASP A 157 -17.59 -15.78 11.80
CA ASP A 157 -18.65 -16.78 11.86
C ASP A 157 -19.53 -16.79 10.58
N VAL A 158 -19.40 -15.77 9.73
CA VAL A 158 -20.18 -15.62 8.49
C VAL A 158 -19.51 -16.25 7.28
N LEU A 159 -18.20 -16.55 7.36
CA LEU A 159 -17.46 -17.19 6.27
C LEU A 159 -17.73 -18.70 6.25
N SER A 160 -18.04 -19.22 5.06
CA SER A 160 -18.06 -20.67 4.86
C SER A 160 -16.63 -21.24 4.96
N GLU A 161 -16.53 -22.55 5.18
CA GLU A 161 -15.22 -23.22 5.25
C GLU A 161 -14.36 -22.98 4.00
N ARG A 162 -14.99 -22.98 2.81
CA ARG A 162 -14.32 -22.69 1.53
C ARG A 162 -13.79 -21.26 1.44
N GLU A 163 -14.57 -20.31 1.93
CA GLU A 163 -14.14 -18.91 1.96
C GLU A 163 -13.00 -18.69 2.96
N ARG A 164 -12.97 -19.44 4.07
CA ARG A 164 -11.84 -19.42 5.03
C ARG A 164 -10.58 -19.98 4.42
N GLN A 165 -10.65 -21.09 3.68
CA GLN A 165 -9.53 -21.67 2.96
C GLN A 165 -8.96 -20.70 1.91
N VAL A 166 -9.84 -20.07 1.12
CA VAL A 166 -9.45 -19.09 0.11
C VAL A 166 -8.76 -17.87 0.75
N ILE A 167 -9.33 -17.31 1.81
CA ILE A 167 -8.74 -16.13 2.48
C ILE A 167 -7.42 -16.46 3.16
N LYS A 168 -7.26 -17.68 3.68
CA LYS A 168 -5.99 -18.16 4.24
C LYS A 168 -4.90 -18.14 3.18
N LEU A 169 -5.11 -18.79 2.06
CA LEU A 169 -4.14 -18.86 0.95
C LEU A 169 -3.82 -17.48 0.37
N ILE A 170 -4.79 -16.55 0.37
CA ILE A 170 -4.53 -15.15 -0.01
C ILE A 170 -3.61 -14.46 0.99
N GLY A 171 -3.79 -14.70 2.27
CA GLY A 171 -2.92 -14.18 3.33
C GLY A 171 -1.49 -14.71 3.24
N GLU A 172 -1.34 -15.92 2.71
CA GLU A 172 -0.06 -16.58 2.42
C GLU A 172 0.56 -16.13 1.08
N GLY A 173 -0.15 -15.28 0.31
CA GLY A 173 0.35 -14.70 -0.94
C GLY A 173 0.00 -15.45 -2.22
N ALA A 174 -0.72 -16.59 -2.13
CA ALA A 174 -1.03 -17.45 -3.26
C ALA A 174 -1.84 -16.73 -4.36
N SER A 175 -1.53 -16.95 -5.63
CA SER A 175 -2.30 -16.49 -6.80
C SER A 175 -3.63 -17.25 -6.95
N ASN A 176 -4.52 -16.79 -7.84
CA ASN A 176 -5.78 -17.49 -8.09
C ASN A 176 -5.56 -18.89 -8.69
N HIS A 177 -4.49 -19.06 -9.45
CA HIS A 177 -4.10 -20.33 -10.03
C HIS A 177 -3.67 -21.31 -8.95
N GLU A 178 -2.74 -20.90 -8.07
CA GLU A 178 -2.26 -21.72 -6.94
C GLU A 178 -3.39 -22.09 -5.97
N ILE A 179 -4.31 -21.15 -5.71
CA ILE A 179 -5.51 -21.42 -4.89
C ILE A 179 -6.40 -22.48 -5.57
N ALA A 180 -6.59 -22.37 -6.89
CA ALA A 180 -7.39 -23.30 -7.66
C ALA A 180 -6.80 -24.72 -7.61
N GLU A 181 -5.50 -24.86 -7.78
CA GLU A 181 -4.77 -26.13 -7.67
C GLU A 181 -4.84 -26.71 -6.25
N THR A 182 -4.52 -25.89 -5.23
CA THR A 182 -4.51 -26.32 -3.82
C THR A 182 -5.88 -26.79 -3.37
N LEU A 183 -6.94 -26.10 -3.79
CA LEU A 183 -8.31 -26.41 -3.36
C LEU A 183 -9.05 -27.34 -4.32
N ILE A 184 -8.43 -27.76 -5.44
CA ILE A 184 -8.99 -28.62 -6.47
C ILE A 184 -10.32 -28.04 -7.00
N ILE A 185 -10.30 -26.77 -7.41
CA ILE A 185 -11.44 -26.04 -8.00
C ILE A 185 -10.97 -25.21 -9.21
N SER A 186 -11.91 -24.68 -10.00
CA SER A 186 -11.54 -23.79 -11.10
C SER A 186 -11.16 -22.40 -10.61
N GLU A 187 -10.29 -21.68 -11.35
CA GLU A 187 -10.02 -20.27 -11.06
C GLU A 187 -11.29 -19.40 -11.10
N HIS A 188 -12.27 -19.77 -11.90
CA HIS A 188 -13.56 -19.11 -11.92
C HIS A 188 -14.28 -19.24 -10.57
N THR A 189 -14.22 -20.44 -9.98
CA THR A 189 -14.77 -20.71 -8.63
C THR A 189 -14.01 -19.93 -7.55
N VAL A 190 -12.67 -19.82 -7.66
CA VAL A 190 -11.85 -18.97 -6.77
C VAL A 190 -12.32 -17.52 -6.85
N LYS A 191 -12.50 -16.95 -8.04
CA LYS A 191 -13.01 -15.58 -8.23
C LYS A 191 -14.39 -15.37 -7.64
N ALA A 192 -15.27 -16.39 -7.70
CA ALA A 192 -16.58 -16.33 -7.08
C ALA A 192 -16.48 -16.28 -5.53
N HIS A 193 -15.65 -17.15 -4.94
CA HIS A 193 -15.39 -17.12 -3.50
C HIS A 193 -14.75 -15.81 -3.04
N LEU A 194 -13.79 -15.26 -3.82
CA LEU A 194 -13.20 -13.96 -3.56
C LEU A 194 -14.25 -12.86 -3.48
N ARG A 195 -15.13 -12.78 -4.49
CA ARG A 195 -16.19 -11.76 -4.53
C ARG A 195 -17.15 -11.92 -3.35
N SER A 196 -17.55 -13.15 -3.03
CA SER A 196 -18.42 -13.44 -1.88
C SER A 196 -17.75 -13.02 -0.57
N THR A 197 -16.47 -13.38 -0.37
CA THR A 197 -15.71 -13.04 0.84
C THR A 197 -15.51 -11.53 0.99
N LEU A 198 -15.17 -10.82 -0.11
CA LEU A 198 -15.08 -9.36 -0.10
C LEU A 198 -16.37 -8.71 0.37
N ASN A 199 -17.52 -9.15 -0.17
CA ASN A 199 -18.83 -8.63 0.21
C ASN A 199 -19.17 -8.94 1.68
N LYS A 200 -18.95 -10.18 2.14
CA LYS A 200 -19.26 -10.61 3.51
C LYS A 200 -18.43 -9.88 4.56
N LEU A 201 -17.16 -9.62 4.25
CA LEU A 201 -16.24 -8.93 5.14
C LEU A 201 -16.23 -7.42 4.94
N ASN A 202 -17.04 -6.90 3.99
CA ASN A 202 -17.04 -5.50 3.57
C ASN A 202 -15.64 -5.00 3.18
N LEU A 203 -14.90 -5.86 2.43
CA LEU A 203 -13.57 -5.56 1.92
C LEU A 203 -13.67 -5.15 0.45
N ARG A 204 -12.81 -4.25 -0.01
CA ARG A 204 -12.87 -3.69 -1.37
C ARG A 204 -11.96 -4.39 -2.36
N ASN A 205 -10.86 -4.98 -1.89
CA ASN A 205 -9.85 -5.59 -2.75
C ASN A 205 -9.12 -6.76 -2.08
N ARG A 206 -8.31 -7.46 -2.89
CA ARG A 206 -7.52 -8.62 -2.47
C ARG A 206 -6.50 -8.26 -1.38
N GLN A 207 -5.90 -7.06 -1.45
CA GLN A 207 -4.90 -6.61 -0.48
C GLN A 207 -5.52 -6.47 0.92
N GLN A 208 -6.72 -5.88 1.00
CA GLN A 208 -7.47 -5.82 2.26
C GLN A 208 -7.83 -7.21 2.78
N MET A 209 -8.11 -8.16 1.88
CA MET A 209 -8.38 -9.54 2.26
C MET A 209 -7.12 -10.23 2.82
N ALA A 210 -5.96 -10.03 2.22
CA ALA A 210 -4.69 -10.54 2.73
C ALA A 210 -4.36 -9.97 4.11
N ALA A 211 -4.49 -8.65 4.28
CA ALA A 211 -4.29 -7.99 5.56
C ALA A 211 -5.28 -8.50 6.64
N TYR A 212 -6.54 -8.76 6.27
CA TYR A 212 -7.53 -9.38 7.15
C TYR A 212 -7.10 -10.78 7.59
N ALA A 213 -6.64 -11.62 6.64
CA ALA A 213 -6.22 -12.99 6.94
C ALA A 213 -5.07 -13.05 7.95
N VAL A 214 -4.03 -12.24 7.75
CA VAL A 214 -2.88 -12.14 8.65
C VAL A 214 -3.31 -11.64 10.03
N ARG A 215 -4.10 -10.58 10.08
CA ARG A 215 -4.54 -9.95 11.32
C ARG A 215 -5.33 -10.88 12.22
N TYR A 216 -6.30 -11.61 11.65
CA TYR A 216 -7.14 -12.52 12.42
C TYR A 216 -6.51 -13.91 12.58
N LYS A 217 -5.19 -14.02 12.31
CA LYS A 217 -4.44 -15.29 12.39
C LYS A 217 -5.10 -16.42 11.59
N ILE A 218 -5.74 -16.07 10.49
CA ILE A 218 -6.23 -17.04 9.50
C ILE A 218 -5.08 -17.53 8.64
N ALA A 219 -4.09 -16.64 8.39
CA ALA A 219 -2.80 -16.95 7.78
C ALA A 219 -1.65 -16.46 8.68
N THR A 220 -0.48 -17.10 8.60
CA THR A 220 0.72 -16.71 9.32
C THR A 220 1.78 -16.19 8.33
N ILE A 221 2.50 -15.13 8.71
CA ILE A 221 3.55 -14.53 7.85
C ILE A 221 4.71 -15.55 7.61
N ALA A 222 4.89 -16.53 8.49
CA ALA A 222 5.88 -17.59 8.32
C ALA A 222 5.63 -18.45 7.07
N ASP A 223 4.37 -18.62 6.69
CA ASP A 223 3.98 -19.43 5.53
C ASP A 223 4.21 -18.67 4.20
N ALA A 224 4.34 -17.35 4.24
CA ALA A 224 4.58 -16.51 3.05
C ALA A 224 6.03 -16.57 2.53
N ASN A 225 7.01 -16.90 3.38
CA ASN A 225 8.41 -16.99 2.98
C ASN A 225 8.74 -18.34 2.29
N GLU A 226 7.96 -19.39 2.54
CA GLU A 226 8.21 -20.71 1.94
C GLU A 226 7.89 -20.75 0.44
N TYR A 227 6.99 -19.85 -0.02
CA TYR A 227 6.64 -19.71 -1.44
C TYR A 227 7.62 -18.82 -2.23
N ALA A 228 8.34 -17.93 -1.57
CA ALA A 228 9.33 -17.07 -2.24
C ALA A 228 10.60 -17.84 -2.63
N ASP A 229 10.99 -18.89 -1.87
CA ASP A 229 12.16 -19.70 -2.12
C ASP A 229 11.95 -20.83 -3.17
N THR A 230 10.71 -21.05 -3.60
CA THR A 230 10.39 -22.08 -4.62
C THR A 230 10.43 -21.52 -6.05
N LEU A 231 10.62 -20.21 -6.22
CA LEU A 231 10.62 -19.49 -7.51
C LEU A 231 12.03 -18.98 -7.92
N LEU A 232 13.10 -19.45 -7.27
CA LEU A 232 14.49 -19.29 -7.68
C LEU A 232 15.06 -20.62 -8.15
#